data_1b82282ea72f474ea2fc26506021af06
#
_entry.id   1b82282ea72f474ea2fc26506021af06
#
_cell.length_a   1.000
_cell.length_b   1.000
_cell.length_c   1.000
_cell.angle_alpha   90.00
_cell.angle_beta   90.00
_cell.angle_gamma   90.00
#
_symmetry.space_group_name_H-M   'P 1'
#
loop_
_entity.id
_entity.type
_entity.pdbx_description
1 polymer ?
#
loop_
_entity_poly.entity_id
_entity_poly.type
_entity_poly.pdbx_seq_one_letter_code
_entity_poly.pdbx_strand_id
1 'polypeptide(L)'
;NGLLTTVPSSADQIDNLLDQMSAGLSNTVTALEGTKTALSNVQEHLGTIQTDLNALSGSDIYETLLSLEGIDKQSVSAFMSSPVKIETKSFYKIANYGSAMTPFYTNLAIWVGGIVLIAIFKLEVDKDSSMLRYSSASLYFGRWLLYITVGMVQGFIVCIGDVFLKGIECAHPAALIFTGVICSFVYVNIIYALSISFKHIGKALCVLLVILQIPGSSGTYPVEMTPAFFQNVHPFLPFTYGISAMRECIAGMYGSTYIHNLLILLLFVPVSLLIG
;
A
#
# COMPACT_ATOMS: atom_id res chain seq x y z
N ASN A 1 50.50 7.32 -30.11
CA ASN A 1 50.86 6.08 -29.37
C ASN A 1 49.80 5.63 -28.37
N GLY A 2 48.88 6.47 -27.95
CA GLY A 2 47.80 6.11 -27.01
C GLY A 2 46.69 5.19 -27.54
N LEU A 3 46.43 5.23 -28.84
CA LEU A 3 45.37 4.41 -29.48
C LEU A 3 45.79 2.94 -29.67
N LEU A 4 47.06 2.65 -29.77
CA LEU A 4 47.58 1.28 -29.95
C LEU A 4 47.65 0.47 -28.63
N THR A 5 47.57 1.12 -27.48
CA THR A 5 47.56 0.45 -26.17
C THR A 5 46.17 0.20 -25.64
N THR A 6 45.14 0.89 -26.15
CA THR A 6 43.73 0.69 -25.74
C THR A 6 43.03 -0.45 -26.46
N VAL A 7 43.44 -0.80 -27.68
CA VAL A 7 42.84 -1.85 -28.48
C VAL A 7 42.99 -3.25 -27.81
N PRO A 8 44.19 -3.65 -27.31
CA PRO A 8 44.31 -4.93 -26.61
C PRO A 8 43.45 -5.04 -25.36
N SER A 9 43.39 -3.96 -24.57
CA SER A 9 42.57 -3.97 -23.33
C SER A 9 41.08 -4.05 -23.59
N SER A 10 40.62 -3.50 -24.71
CA SER A 10 39.23 -3.62 -25.15
C SER A 10 38.91 -5.02 -25.70
N ALA A 11 39.87 -5.67 -26.36
CA ALA A 11 39.72 -7.06 -26.80
C ALA A 11 39.62 -8.00 -25.61
N ASP A 12 40.48 -7.85 -24.58
CA ASP A 12 40.44 -8.64 -23.34
C ASP A 12 39.11 -8.45 -22.57
N GLN A 13 38.54 -7.25 -22.61
CA GLN A 13 37.23 -6.99 -22.00
C GLN A 13 36.10 -7.66 -22.76
N ILE A 14 36.17 -7.70 -24.08
CA ILE A 14 35.18 -8.38 -24.94
C ILE A 14 35.26 -9.90 -24.71
N ASP A 15 36.46 -10.47 -24.66
CA ASP A 15 36.64 -11.89 -24.37
C ASP A 15 36.09 -12.27 -22.99
N ASN A 16 36.36 -11.49 -21.96
CA ASN A 16 35.76 -11.69 -20.63
C ASN A 16 34.22 -11.59 -20.63
N LEU A 17 33.63 -10.68 -21.39
CA LEU A 17 32.19 -10.58 -21.54
C LEU A 17 31.59 -11.77 -22.29
N LEU A 18 32.27 -12.26 -23.33
CA LEU A 18 31.86 -13.46 -24.08
C LEU A 18 31.91 -14.70 -23.18
N ASP A 19 32.95 -14.85 -22.35
CA ASP A 19 33.07 -15.96 -21.39
C ASP A 19 31.94 -15.91 -20.35
N GLN A 20 31.63 -14.72 -19.82
CA GLN A 20 30.52 -14.55 -18.85
C GLN A 20 29.16 -14.84 -19.51
N MET A 21 28.96 -14.40 -20.76
CA MET A 21 27.74 -14.71 -21.50
C MET A 21 27.63 -16.20 -21.78
N SER A 22 28.73 -16.86 -22.17
CA SER A 22 28.78 -18.31 -22.41
C SER A 22 28.45 -19.08 -21.15
N ALA A 23 29.04 -18.70 -20.01
CA ALA A 23 28.73 -19.30 -18.71
C ALA A 23 27.26 -19.07 -18.29
N GLY A 24 26.75 -17.86 -18.49
CA GLY A 24 25.34 -17.53 -18.23
C GLY A 24 24.38 -18.35 -19.11
N LEU A 25 24.71 -18.52 -20.38
CA LEU A 25 23.92 -19.35 -21.31
C LEU A 25 23.92 -20.82 -20.89
N SER A 26 25.09 -21.36 -20.49
CA SER A 26 25.22 -22.72 -19.98
C SER A 26 24.38 -22.95 -18.72
N ASN A 27 24.41 -22.02 -17.78
CA ASN A 27 23.57 -22.08 -16.58
C ASN A 27 22.07 -22.04 -16.91
N THR A 28 21.69 -21.23 -17.89
CA THR A 28 20.30 -21.15 -18.36
C THR A 28 19.85 -22.46 -19.01
N VAL A 29 20.69 -23.10 -19.83
CA VAL A 29 20.41 -24.39 -20.42
C VAL A 29 20.23 -25.47 -19.33
N THR A 30 21.12 -25.50 -18.34
CA THR A 30 21.01 -26.42 -17.20
C THR A 30 19.71 -26.21 -16.39
N ALA A 31 19.32 -24.98 -16.16
CA ALA A 31 18.07 -24.67 -15.48
C ALA A 31 16.84 -25.10 -16.30
N LEU A 32 16.88 -24.92 -17.62
CA LEU A 32 15.82 -25.37 -18.53
C LEU A 32 15.71 -26.91 -18.56
N GLU A 33 16.84 -27.62 -18.57
CA GLU A 33 16.86 -29.09 -18.47
C GLU A 33 16.29 -29.57 -17.13
N GLY A 34 16.63 -28.92 -16.03
CA GLY A 34 16.03 -29.15 -14.72
C GLY A 34 14.52 -28.95 -14.70
N THR A 35 14.05 -27.87 -15.32
CA THR A 35 12.62 -27.58 -15.46
C THR A 35 11.91 -28.62 -16.33
N LYS A 36 12.52 -29.04 -17.43
CA LYS A 36 11.99 -30.11 -18.29
C LYS A 36 11.85 -31.42 -17.54
N THR A 37 12.85 -31.78 -16.73
CA THR A 37 12.82 -32.99 -15.91
C THR A 37 11.73 -32.95 -14.86
N ALA A 38 11.59 -31.80 -14.17
CA ALA A 38 10.52 -31.60 -13.19
C ALA A 38 9.11 -31.69 -13.84
N LEU A 39 8.96 -31.13 -15.03
CA LEU A 39 7.69 -31.19 -15.78
C LEU A 39 7.36 -32.63 -16.21
N SER A 40 8.37 -33.39 -16.63
CA SER A 40 8.21 -34.82 -16.97
C SER A 40 7.78 -35.67 -15.76
N ASN A 41 8.37 -35.41 -14.59
CA ASN A 41 7.98 -36.08 -13.34
C ASN A 41 6.53 -35.72 -12.93
N VAL A 42 6.12 -34.47 -13.08
CA VAL A 42 4.73 -34.06 -12.85
C VAL A 42 3.77 -34.78 -13.80
N GLN A 43 4.13 -34.88 -15.07
CA GLN A 43 3.32 -35.61 -16.07
C GLN A 43 3.19 -37.10 -15.76
N GLU A 44 4.26 -37.75 -15.30
CA GLU A 44 4.25 -39.15 -14.87
C GLU A 44 3.36 -39.34 -13.64
N HIS A 45 3.48 -38.48 -12.62
CA HIS A 45 2.61 -38.51 -11.43
C HIS A 45 1.14 -38.28 -11.76
N LEU A 46 0.84 -37.38 -12.68
CA LEU A 46 -0.55 -37.16 -13.15
C LEU A 46 -1.07 -38.42 -13.88
N GLY A 47 -0.24 -39.08 -14.68
CA GLY A 47 -0.61 -40.37 -15.34
C GLY A 47 -0.89 -41.46 -14.32
N THR A 48 -0.09 -41.58 -13.26
CA THR A 48 -0.31 -42.53 -12.16
C THR A 48 -1.62 -42.22 -11.42
N ILE A 49 -1.86 -40.98 -11.07
CA ILE A 49 -3.13 -40.53 -10.41
C ILE A 49 -4.33 -40.87 -11.31
N GLN A 50 -4.24 -40.61 -12.60
CA GLN A 50 -5.31 -40.93 -13.53
C GLN A 50 -5.57 -42.44 -13.62
N THR A 51 -4.52 -43.26 -13.60
CA THR A 51 -4.62 -44.72 -13.60
C THR A 51 -5.25 -45.22 -12.30
N ASP A 52 -4.82 -44.71 -11.16
CA ASP A 52 -5.35 -45.05 -9.85
C ASP A 52 -6.83 -44.65 -9.72
N LEU A 53 -7.18 -43.48 -10.24
CA LEU A 53 -8.56 -42.99 -10.27
C LEU A 53 -9.47 -43.87 -11.15
N ASN A 54 -8.96 -44.32 -12.31
CA ASN A 54 -9.68 -45.23 -13.18
C ASN A 54 -9.83 -46.61 -12.54
N ALA A 55 -8.82 -47.12 -11.85
CA ALA A 55 -8.87 -48.36 -11.10
C ALA A 55 -9.86 -48.30 -9.94
N LEU A 56 -9.93 -47.16 -9.24
CA LEU A 56 -10.90 -46.90 -8.17
C LEU A 56 -12.35 -46.82 -8.71
N SER A 57 -12.56 -46.19 -9.86
CA SER A 57 -13.89 -46.09 -10.49
C SER A 57 -14.39 -47.41 -11.07
N GLY A 58 -13.51 -48.33 -11.40
CA GLY A 58 -13.86 -49.66 -11.90
C GLY A 58 -13.83 -50.76 -10.82
N SER A 59 -13.63 -50.43 -9.56
CA SER A 59 -13.57 -51.40 -8.48
C SER A 59 -14.97 -51.79 -7.97
N ASP A 60 -15.13 -53.07 -7.59
CA ASP A 60 -16.35 -53.59 -6.94
C ASP A 60 -16.72 -52.80 -5.66
N ILE A 61 -15.73 -52.15 -5.03
CA ILE A 61 -15.90 -51.27 -3.86
C ILE A 61 -16.71 -50.03 -4.24
N TYR A 62 -16.43 -49.45 -5.43
CA TYR A 62 -17.19 -48.29 -5.93
C TYR A 62 -18.66 -48.63 -6.23
N GLU A 63 -18.90 -49.76 -6.90
CA GLU A 63 -20.24 -50.30 -7.16
C GLU A 63 -20.95 -50.69 -5.87
N THR A 64 -20.24 -51.23 -4.89
CA THR A 64 -20.80 -51.58 -3.56
C THR A 64 -21.19 -50.31 -2.77
N LEU A 65 -20.37 -49.28 -2.83
CA LEU A 65 -20.69 -47.98 -2.22
C LEU A 65 -21.90 -47.27 -2.88
N LEU A 66 -22.06 -47.41 -4.19
CA LEU A 66 -23.19 -46.87 -4.94
C LEU A 66 -24.47 -47.70 -4.76
N SER A 67 -24.37 -48.95 -4.36
CA SER A 67 -25.51 -49.84 -4.10
C SER A 67 -26.09 -49.70 -2.69
N LEU A 68 -25.47 -48.95 -1.79
CA LEU A 68 -26.02 -48.60 -0.49
C LEU A 68 -27.30 -47.79 -0.72
N GLU A 69 -28.46 -48.37 -0.39
CA GLU A 69 -29.79 -47.84 -0.57
C GLU A 69 -29.87 -46.41 0.02
N GLY A 70 -30.16 -45.41 -0.85
CA GLY A 70 -30.39 -44.03 -0.44
C GLY A 70 -29.30 -43.03 -0.80
N ILE A 71 -28.17 -43.46 -1.39
CA ILE A 71 -27.15 -42.51 -1.81
C ILE A 71 -27.33 -42.15 -3.28
N ASP A 72 -27.72 -40.92 -3.56
CA ASP A 72 -27.86 -40.41 -4.92
C ASP A 72 -26.50 -40.42 -5.64
N LYS A 73 -26.40 -41.18 -6.75
CA LYS A 73 -25.20 -41.32 -7.56
C LYS A 73 -24.65 -39.98 -8.04
N GLN A 74 -25.53 -39.01 -8.31
CA GLN A 74 -25.15 -37.67 -8.72
C GLN A 74 -24.50 -36.89 -7.60
N SER A 75 -25.00 -37.03 -6.37
CA SER A 75 -24.45 -36.39 -5.18
C SER A 75 -23.06 -36.94 -4.80
N VAL A 76 -22.87 -38.27 -4.92
CA VAL A 76 -21.56 -38.91 -4.69
C VAL A 76 -20.55 -38.50 -5.75
N SER A 77 -20.92 -38.51 -7.02
CA SER A 77 -20.08 -38.06 -8.11
C SER A 77 -19.67 -36.59 -7.97
N ALA A 78 -20.60 -35.73 -7.58
CA ALA A 78 -20.36 -34.31 -7.31
C ALA A 78 -19.42 -34.12 -6.09
N PHE A 79 -19.59 -34.93 -5.03
CA PHE A 79 -18.71 -34.89 -3.86
C PHE A 79 -17.29 -35.38 -4.20
N MET A 80 -17.14 -36.46 -4.96
CA MET A 80 -15.85 -37.01 -5.39
C MET A 80 -15.13 -36.09 -6.37
N SER A 81 -15.85 -35.37 -7.22
CA SER A 81 -15.27 -34.38 -8.15
C SER A 81 -14.88 -33.05 -7.46
N SER A 82 -15.53 -32.72 -6.35
CA SER A 82 -15.25 -31.51 -5.57
C SER A 82 -15.56 -31.73 -4.09
N PRO A 83 -14.70 -32.47 -3.36
CA PRO A 83 -14.94 -32.87 -1.96
C PRO A 83 -14.94 -31.71 -0.99
N VAL A 84 -14.46 -30.55 -1.42
CA VAL A 84 -14.44 -29.31 -0.63
C VAL A 84 -15.06 -28.20 -1.44
N LYS A 85 -16.21 -27.70 -1.00
CA LYS A 85 -16.80 -26.48 -1.53
C LYS A 85 -16.18 -25.30 -0.78
N ILE A 86 -15.24 -24.62 -1.42
CA ILE A 86 -14.63 -23.42 -0.86
C ILE A 86 -15.60 -22.26 -1.07
N GLU A 87 -16.28 -21.85 -0.02
CA GLU A 87 -17.04 -20.59 -0.02
C GLU A 87 -16.10 -19.47 0.41
N THR A 88 -15.58 -18.73 -0.57
CA THR A 88 -14.81 -17.52 -0.30
C THR A 88 -15.76 -16.38 0.06
N LYS A 89 -15.85 -16.05 1.33
CA LYS A 89 -16.60 -14.89 1.80
C LYS A 89 -15.64 -13.70 1.91
N SER A 90 -15.60 -12.89 0.87
CA SER A 90 -14.79 -11.67 0.89
C SER A 90 -15.51 -10.60 1.73
N PHE A 91 -14.90 -10.19 2.85
CA PHE A 91 -15.40 -9.11 3.69
C PHE A 91 -15.11 -7.73 3.09
N TYR A 92 -13.94 -7.56 2.49
CA TYR A 92 -13.51 -6.35 1.80
C TYR A 92 -13.34 -6.64 0.32
N LYS A 93 -14.35 -6.24 -0.46
CA LYS A 93 -14.33 -6.45 -1.91
C LYS A 93 -13.63 -5.27 -2.57
N ILE A 94 -12.44 -5.51 -3.13
CA ILE A 94 -11.68 -4.51 -3.89
C ILE A 94 -11.68 -4.94 -5.35
N ALA A 95 -12.16 -4.08 -6.24
CA ALA A 95 -12.37 -4.40 -7.64
C ALA A 95 -11.07 -4.53 -8.44
N ASN A 96 -10.09 -3.66 -8.15
CA ASN A 96 -8.83 -3.62 -8.89
C ASN A 96 -7.68 -3.06 -8.03
N TYR A 97 -6.45 -3.29 -8.52
CA TYR A 97 -5.23 -2.84 -7.83
C TYR A 97 -5.16 -1.31 -7.65
N GLY A 98 -5.68 -0.54 -8.60
CA GLY A 98 -5.72 0.92 -8.51
C GLY A 98 -6.53 1.39 -7.31
N SER A 99 -7.73 0.84 -7.13
CA SER A 99 -8.58 1.14 -5.97
C SER A 99 -7.93 0.69 -4.64
N ALA A 100 -7.20 -0.45 -4.65
CA ALA A 100 -6.46 -0.93 -3.48
C ALA A 100 -5.34 0.01 -3.03
N MET A 101 -4.64 0.62 -3.98
CA MET A 101 -3.51 1.50 -3.73
C MET A 101 -3.89 2.96 -3.51
N THR A 102 -5.09 3.37 -3.90
CA THR A 102 -5.57 4.76 -3.75
C THR A 102 -5.41 5.30 -2.33
N PRO A 103 -5.77 4.58 -1.24
CA PRO A 103 -5.60 5.10 0.12
C PRO A 103 -4.18 5.56 0.42
N PHE A 104 -3.18 4.79 -0.02
CA PHE A 104 -1.78 5.12 0.19
C PHE A 104 -1.34 6.35 -0.61
N TYR A 105 -1.59 6.35 -1.92
CA TYR A 105 -1.16 7.46 -2.78
C TYR A 105 -1.89 8.76 -2.48
N THR A 106 -3.16 8.70 -2.10
CA THR A 106 -3.94 9.87 -1.70
C THR A 106 -3.39 10.50 -0.41
N ASN A 107 -3.10 9.68 0.62
CA ASN A 107 -2.47 10.18 1.84
C ASN A 107 -1.09 10.78 1.57
N LEU A 108 -0.29 10.14 0.72
CA LEU A 108 1.02 10.64 0.30
C LEU A 108 0.88 12.00 -0.43
N ALA A 109 -0.05 12.10 -1.37
CA ALA A 109 -0.30 13.35 -2.12
C ALA A 109 -0.72 14.50 -1.21
N ILE A 110 -1.60 14.24 -0.23
CA ILE A 110 -2.05 15.23 0.75
C ILE A 110 -0.87 15.70 1.61
N TRP A 111 -0.01 14.78 2.09
CA TRP A 111 1.15 15.14 2.91
C TRP A 111 2.17 15.97 2.13
N VAL A 112 2.55 15.51 0.93
CA VAL A 112 3.49 16.22 0.06
C VAL A 112 2.95 17.60 -0.29
N GLY A 113 1.66 17.71 -0.59
CA GLY A 113 1.02 18.99 -0.80
C GLY A 113 1.08 19.92 0.42
N GLY A 114 0.94 19.38 1.62
CA GLY A 114 1.17 20.14 2.87
C GLY A 114 2.61 20.65 2.99
N ILE A 115 3.61 19.84 2.60
CA ILE A 115 5.02 20.28 2.53
C ILE A 115 5.19 21.42 1.50
N VAL A 116 4.55 21.30 0.34
CA VAL A 116 4.59 22.35 -0.69
C VAL A 116 3.96 23.65 -0.19
N LEU A 117 2.87 23.58 0.59
CA LEU A 117 2.27 24.78 1.19
C LEU A 117 3.25 25.56 2.06
N ILE A 118 4.04 24.88 2.91
CA ILE A 118 5.05 25.56 3.74
C ILE A 118 6.27 26.04 2.96
N ALA A 119 6.45 25.58 1.73
CA ALA A 119 7.48 26.10 0.83
C ALA A 119 7.04 27.38 0.12
N ILE A 120 5.75 27.46 -0.28
CA ILE A 120 5.19 28.57 -1.05
C ILE A 120 4.80 29.74 -0.14
N PHE A 121 4.11 29.45 0.98
CA PHE A 121 3.62 30.50 1.86
C PHE A 121 4.62 30.81 2.97
N LYS A 122 4.71 32.11 3.34
CA LYS A 122 5.51 32.51 4.52
C LYS A 122 4.89 31.95 5.80
N LEU A 123 5.69 31.28 6.60
CA LEU A 123 5.27 30.72 7.90
C LEU A 123 5.03 31.81 8.95
N GLU A 124 5.91 32.80 9.00
CA GLU A 124 5.85 33.90 9.96
C GLU A 124 5.05 35.08 9.38
N VAL A 125 4.35 35.80 10.24
CA VAL A 125 3.70 37.07 9.89
C VAL A 125 4.80 38.15 9.87
N ASP A 126 4.81 38.98 8.82
CA ASP A 126 5.71 40.11 8.76
C ASP A 126 5.39 41.08 9.95
N LYS A 127 6.41 41.36 10.75
CA LYS A 127 6.25 42.25 11.93
C LYS A 127 6.25 43.68 11.46
N ASP A 128 5.04 44.21 11.25
CA ASP A 128 4.83 45.65 11.05
C ASP A 128 4.50 46.31 12.40
N SER A 129 4.71 47.63 12.53
CA SER A 129 4.48 48.41 13.76
C SER A 129 3.04 48.31 14.29
N SER A 130 2.07 48.04 13.41
CA SER A 130 0.68 47.75 13.75
C SER A 130 0.47 46.38 14.39
N MET A 131 1.37 45.41 14.15
CA MET A 131 1.28 44.03 14.63
C MET A 131 1.81 43.83 16.05
N LEU A 132 2.53 44.82 16.62
CA LEU A 132 3.05 44.78 18.00
C LEU A 132 1.93 44.70 19.07
N ARG A 133 0.69 44.93 18.69
CA ARG A 133 -0.50 44.83 19.57
C ARG A 133 -1.07 43.44 19.71
N TYR A 134 -0.65 42.45 18.87
CA TYR A 134 -1.20 41.12 18.88
C TYR A 134 -0.34 40.13 19.66
N SER A 135 -1.01 39.24 20.39
CA SER A 135 -0.35 38.14 21.08
C SER A 135 0.28 37.17 20.07
N SER A 136 1.40 36.55 20.47
CA SER A 136 2.06 35.49 19.66
C SER A 136 1.09 34.37 19.27
N ALA A 137 0.20 33.96 20.17
CA ALA A 137 -0.85 33.00 19.90
C ALA A 137 -1.82 33.47 18.79
N SER A 138 -2.21 34.74 18.80
CA SER A 138 -3.09 35.29 17.75
C SER A 138 -2.43 35.28 16.38
N LEU A 139 -1.14 35.59 16.30
CA LEU A 139 -0.38 35.52 15.06
C LEU A 139 -0.21 34.07 14.58
N TYR A 140 0.03 33.13 15.49
CA TYR A 140 0.10 31.71 15.20
C TYR A 140 -1.21 31.19 14.61
N PHE A 141 -2.34 31.40 15.29
CA PHE A 141 -3.63 30.91 14.84
C PHE A 141 -4.14 31.62 13.58
N GLY A 142 -3.79 32.90 13.38
CA GLY A 142 -4.10 33.61 12.15
C GLY A 142 -3.47 32.98 10.90
N ARG A 143 -2.19 32.61 10.99
CA ARG A 143 -1.50 31.88 9.92
C ARG A 143 -1.94 30.43 9.84
N TRP A 144 -2.10 29.76 10.96
CA TRP A 144 -2.61 28.40 11.05
C TRP A 144 -3.93 28.24 10.28
N LEU A 145 -4.87 29.17 10.47
CA LEU A 145 -6.16 29.14 9.78
C LEU A 145 -6.00 29.16 8.25
N LEU A 146 -5.08 29.99 7.73
CA LEU A 146 -4.78 30.04 6.31
C LEU A 146 -4.30 28.67 5.79
N TYR A 147 -3.30 28.06 6.47
CA TYR A 147 -2.74 26.77 6.08
C TYR A 147 -3.78 25.65 6.12
N ILE A 148 -4.56 25.61 7.19
CA ILE A 148 -5.61 24.60 7.35
C ILE A 148 -6.68 24.74 6.28
N THR A 149 -7.16 25.97 6.00
CA THR A 149 -8.19 26.19 4.98
C THR A 149 -7.70 25.74 3.60
N VAL A 150 -6.51 26.15 3.19
CA VAL A 150 -5.94 25.75 1.90
C VAL A 150 -5.69 24.23 1.85
N GLY A 151 -5.18 23.66 2.94
CA GLY A 151 -4.97 22.22 3.04
C GLY A 151 -6.26 21.41 2.94
N MET A 152 -7.33 21.84 3.63
CA MET A 152 -8.65 21.16 3.54
C MET A 152 -9.22 21.22 2.12
N VAL A 153 -9.10 22.35 1.44
CA VAL A 153 -9.48 22.48 0.02
C VAL A 153 -8.66 21.54 -0.85
N GLN A 154 -7.35 21.45 -0.60
CA GLN A 154 -6.50 20.51 -1.31
C GLN A 154 -6.94 19.04 -1.10
N GLY A 155 -7.18 18.62 0.14
CA GLY A 155 -7.66 17.28 0.46
C GLY A 155 -9.00 16.96 -0.22
N PHE A 156 -9.90 17.93 -0.24
CA PHE A 156 -11.18 17.84 -0.93
C PHE A 156 -11.01 17.62 -2.45
N ILE A 157 -10.17 18.44 -3.11
CA ILE A 157 -9.90 18.35 -4.55
C ILE A 157 -9.26 17.01 -4.90
N VAL A 158 -8.28 16.54 -4.11
CA VAL A 158 -7.61 15.26 -4.36
C VAL A 158 -8.60 14.10 -4.30
N CYS A 159 -9.43 14.03 -3.26
CA CYS A 159 -10.41 12.93 -3.12
C CYS A 159 -11.54 13.01 -4.14
N ILE A 160 -11.98 14.20 -4.56
CA ILE A 160 -12.90 14.32 -5.69
C ILE A 160 -12.24 13.81 -6.98
N GLY A 161 -10.97 14.16 -7.20
CA GLY A 161 -10.20 13.66 -8.33
C GLY A 161 -10.08 12.13 -8.34
N ASP A 162 -9.87 11.50 -7.19
CA ASP A 162 -9.83 10.06 -7.07
C ASP A 162 -11.17 9.40 -7.48
N VAL A 163 -12.29 9.94 -7.00
CA VAL A 163 -13.62 9.39 -7.28
C VAL A 163 -14.07 9.67 -8.72
N PHE A 164 -13.98 10.92 -9.17
CA PHE A 164 -14.60 11.34 -10.43
C PHE A 164 -13.66 11.32 -11.64
N LEU A 165 -12.35 11.60 -11.46
CA LEU A 165 -11.39 11.61 -12.57
C LEU A 165 -10.73 10.25 -12.75
N LYS A 166 -10.29 9.60 -11.67
CA LYS A 166 -9.68 8.27 -11.74
C LYS A 166 -10.72 7.15 -11.77
N GLY A 167 -11.97 7.43 -11.37
CA GLY A 167 -13.05 6.45 -11.39
C GLY A 167 -12.79 5.24 -10.49
N ILE A 168 -12.26 5.47 -9.29
CA ILE A 168 -12.04 4.38 -8.34
C ILE A 168 -13.39 3.79 -7.91
N GLU A 169 -13.46 2.45 -7.85
CA GLU A 169 -14.61 1.80 -7.24
C GLU A 169 -14.57 1.98 -5.73
N CYS A 170 -15.52 2.73 -5.19
CA CYS A 170 -15.61 3.10 -3.79
C CYS A 170 -17.02 2.86 -3.26
N ALA A 171 -17.14 2.09 -2.18
CA ALA A 171 -18.45 1.80 -1.57
C ALA A 171 -19.10 3.06 -0.97
N HIS A 172 -18.28 3.95 -0.39
CA HIS A 172 -18.76 5.16 0.30
C HIS A 172 -17.98 6.42 -0.15
N PRO A 173 -18.27 6.98 -1.35
CA PRO A 173 -17.50 8.09 -1.92
C PRO A 173 -17.53 9.36 -1.06
N ALA A 174 -18.67 9.70 -0.48
CA ALA A 174 -18.81 10.87 0.39
C ALA A 174 -17.95 10.74 1.67
N ALA A 175 -17.89 9.54 2.25
CA ALA A 175 -17.04 9.28 3.40
C ALA A 175 -15.55 9.34 3.04
N LEU A 176 -15.16 8.89 1.85
CA LEU A 176 -13.79 9.01 1.35
C LEU A 176 -13.36 10.48 1.24
N ILE A 177 -14.20 11.33 0.65
CA ILE A 177 -13.94 12.75 0.52
C ILE A 177 -13.81 13.40 1.90
N PHE A 178 -14.74 13.09 2.82
CA PHE A 178 -14.71 13.59 4.20
C PHE A 178 -13.42 13.14 4.92
N THR A 179 -13.05 11.89 4.79
CA THR A 179 -11.80 11.34 5.35
C THR A 179 -10.57 12.06 4.79
N GLY A 180 -10.53 12.34 3.49
CA GLY A 180 -9.44 13.09 2.87
C GLY A 180 -9.30 14.52 3.41
N VAL A 181 -10.42 15.19 3.66
CA VAL A 181 -10.41 16.52 4.29
C VAL A 181 -9.87 16.43 5.73
N ILE A 182 -10.27 15.42 6.51
CA ILE A 182 -9.74 15.20 7.87
C ILE A 182 -8.25 14.87 7.84
N CYS A 183 -7.82 13.96 6.95
CA CYS A 183 -6.39 13.65 6.77
C CYS A 183 -5.58 14.91 6.46
N SER A 184 -6.06 15.73 5.54
CA SER A 184 -5.42 16.99 5.18
C SER A 184 -5.36 17.96 6.36
N PHE A 185 -6.44 18.10 7.10
CA PHE A 185 -6.49 18.90 8.32
C PHE A 185 -5.40 18.46 9.31
N VAL A 186 -5.32 17.17 9.62
CA VAL A 186 -4.34 16.62 10.58
C VAL A 186 -2.91 16.79 10.07
N TYR A 187 -2.66 16.46 8.81
CA TYR A 187 -1.31 16.46 8.23
C TYR A 187 -0.76 17.89 8.13
N VAL A 188 -1.55 18.82 7.63
CA VAL A 188 -1.14 20.23 7.55
C VAL A 188 -0.91 20.80 8.95
N ASN A 189 -1.69 20.40 9.95
CA ASN A 189 -1.48 20.82 11.33
C ASN A 189 -0.12 20.32 11.88
N ILE A 190 0.22 19.06 11.67
CA ILE A 190 1.54 18.49 12.06
C ILE A 190 2.68 19.23 11.33
N ILE A 191 2.56 19.36 10.01
CA ILE A 191 3.57 19.99 9.15
C ILE A 191 3.79 21.46 9.54
N TYR A 192 2.71 22.20 9.78
CA TYR A 192 2.76 23.59 10.19
C TYR A 192 3.41 23.74 11.57
N ALA A 193 2.97 22.96 12.56
CA ALA A 193 3.52 22.99 13.91
C ALA A 193 5.02 22.69 13.94
N LEU A 194 5.46 21.62 13.28
CA LEU A 194 6.89 21.31 13.18
C LEU A 194 7.70 22.41 12.48
N SER A 195 7.14 22.96 11.40
CA SER A 195 7.84 23.97 10.60
C SER A 195 7.96 25.32 11.29
N ILE A 196 6.96 25.73 12.06
CA ILE A 196 7.01 27.01 12.79
C ILE A 196 7.92 26.90 14.03
N SER A 197 7.89 25.77 14.74
CA SER A 197 8.68 25.55 15.96
C SER A 197 10.15 25.36 15.68
N PHE A 198 10.48 24.54 14.66
CA PHE A 198 11.87 24.17 14.34
C PHE A 198 12.40 24.79 13.05
N LYS A 199 11.63 25.66 12.40
CA LYS A 199 12.01 26.38 11.16
C LYS A 199 12.54 25.44 10.07
N HIS A 200 13.79 25.61 9.64
CA HIS A 200 14.40 24.78 8.61
C HIS A 200 14.52 23.29 9.00
N ILE A 201 14.83 23.03 10.27
CA ILE A 201 14.91 21.65 10.81
C ILE A 201 13.51 21.02 10.78
N GLY A 202 12.45 21.77 11.13
CA GLY A 202 11.07 21.30 11.09
C GLY A 202 10.64 20.89 9.69
N LYS A 203 11.01 21.64 8.66
CA LYS A 203 10.77 21.27 7.26
C LYS A 203 11.47 19.96 6.88
N ALA A 204 12.72 19.79 7.30
CA ALA A 204 13.47 18.56 7.07
C ALA A 204 12.84 17.37 7.82
N LEU A 205 12.36 17.57 9.05
CA LEU A 205 11.63 16.56 9.82
C LEU A 205 10.34 16.12 9.12
N CYS A 206 9.60 17.04 8.49
CA CYS A 206 8.39 16.67 7.73
C CYS A 206 8.71 15.76 6.53
N VAL A 207 9.86 15.98 5.88
CA VAL A 207 10.35 15.10 4.79
C VAL A 207 10.82 13.76 5.36
N LEU A 208 11.54 13.76 6.48
CA LEU A 208 11.96 12.51 7.13
C LEU A 208 10.76 11.68 7.58
N LEU A 209 9.72 12.33 8.13
CA LEU A 209 8.48 11.66 8.54
C LEU A 209 7.79 10.97 7.36
N VAL A 210 7.69 11.60 6.18
CA VAL A 210 7.05 10.93 5.04
C VAL A 210 7.87 9.72 4.57
N ILE A 211 9.20 9.80 4.60
CA ILE A 211 10.07 8.67 4.26
C ILE A 211 9.82 7.48 5.21
N LEU A 212 9.66 7.73 6.51
CA LEU A 212 9.32 6.70 7.50
C LEU A 212 7.88 6.17 7.33
N GLN A 213 6.95 7.02 6.92
CA GLN A 213 5.55 6.65 6.74
C GLN A 213 5.33 5.72 5.55
N ILE A 214 6.13 5.82 4.48
CA ILE A 214 6.00 4.98 3.29
C ILE A 214 6.07 3.49 3.65
N PRO A 215 7.12 2.96 4.24
CA PRO A 215 7.19 1.55 4.64
C PRO A 215 6.42 1.25 5.95
N GLY A 216 6.29 2.23 6.84
CA GLY A 216 5.76 2.02 8.19
C GLY A 216 4.25 2.03 8.30
N SER A 217 3.50 2.53 7.31
CA SER A 217 2.05 2.73 7.42
C SER A 217 1.19 1.58 6.92
N SER A 218 1.78 0.45 6.50
CA SER A 218 1.03 -0.66 5.88
C SER A 218 0.25 -0.26 4.61
N GLY A 219 0.74 0.75 3.91
CA GLY A 219 0.08 1.30 2.73
C GLY A 219 0.16 0.41 1.51
N THR A 220 1.33 -0.14 1.23
CA THR A 220 1.63 -0.95 0.05
C THR A 220 1.66 -2.45 0.31
N TYR A 221 2.04 -2.85 1.52
CA TYR A 221 2.10 -4.24 1.98
C TYR A 221 1.82 -4.32 3.48
N PRO A 222 1.43 -5.48 4.02
CA PRO A 222 1.17 -5.67 5.45
C PRO A 222 2.40 -5.31 6.30
N VAL A 223 2.18 -4.66 7.43
CA VAL A 223 3.27 -4.22 8.33
C VAL A 223 4.06 -5.40 8.89
N GLU A 224 3.45 -6.55 9.02
CA GLU A 224 4.04 -7.81 9.50
C GLU A 224 5.20 -8.29 8.61
N MET A 225 5.20 -7.88 7.34
CA MET A 225 6.27 -8.19 6.37
C MET A 225 7.45 -7.21 6.45
N THR A 226 7.35 -6.17 7.27
CA THR A 226 8.41 -5.17 7.43
C THR A 226 9.35 -5.52 8.58
N PRO A 227 10.58 -4.96 8.62
CA PRO A 227 11.47 -5.08 9.77
C PRO A 227 10.80 -4.62 11.07
N ALA A 228 11.18 -5.24 12.21
CA ALA A 228 10.61 -4.97 13.53
C ALA A 228 10.60 -3.48 13.92
N PHE A 229 11.56 -2.70 13.44
CA PHE A 229 11.57 -1.25 13.62
C PHE A 229 10.30 -0.59 13.11
N PHE A 230 9.87 -0.90 11.88
CA PHE A 230 8.66 -0.31 11.30
C PHE A 230 7.38 -0.81 11.99
N GLN A 231 7.34 -2.07 12.41
CA GLN A 231 6.23 -2.61 13.18
C GLN A 231 6.03 -1.85 14.51
N ASN A 232 7.13 -1.53 15.20
CA ASN A 232 7.09 -0.78 16.46
C ASN A 232 6.70 0.70 16.25
N VAL A 233 7.09 1.31 15.15
CA VAL A 233 6.80 2.72 14.83
C VAL A 233 5.41 2.89 14.21
N HIS A 234 4.85 1.84 13.59
CA HIS A 234 3.56 1.84 12.91
C HIS A 234 2.42 2.53 13.67
N PRO A 235 2.19 2.28 14.98
CA PRO A 235 1.10 2.93 15.73
C PRO A 235 1.27 4.44 15.92
N PHE A 236 2.48 4.96 15.75
CA PHE A 236 2.80 6.38 15.92
C PHE A 236 2.72 7.18 14.61
N LEU A 237 2.44 6.50 13.50
CA LEU A 237 2.41 7.13 12.19
C LEU A 237 0.97 7.55 11.82
N PRO A 238 0.72 8.83 11.50
CA PRO A 238 -0.61 9.29 11.12
C PRO A 238 -1.15 8.64 9.84
N PHE A 239 -0.29 8.25 8.89
CA PHE A 239 -0.71 7.54 7.67
C PHE A 239 -1.38 6.21 7.97
N THR A 240 -0.97 5.48 8.99
CA THR A 240 -1.58 4.22 9.43
C THR A 240 -3.09 4.35 9.54
N TYR A 241 -3.53 5.37 10.24
CA TYR A 241 -4.95 5.61 10.50
C TYR A 241 -5.67 6.24 9.32
N GLY A 242 -5.02 7.15 8.60
CA GLY A 242 -5.56 7.76 7.39
C GLY A 242 -5.81 6.73 6.29
N ILE A 243 -4.83 5.86 6.02
CA ILE A 243 -4.93 4.78 5.03
C ILE A 243 -6.00 3.76 5.44
N SER A 244 -6.03 3.35 6.71
CA SER A 244 -7.01 2.40 7.23
C SER A 244 -8.44 2.96 7.12
N ALA A 245 -8.66 4.23 7.47
CA ALA A 245 -9.97 4.87 7.33
C ALA A 245 -10.40 4.98 5.86
N MET A 246 -9.49 5.32 4.94
CA MET A 246 -9.81 5.37 3.51
C MET A 246 -10.08 3.98 2.92
N ARG A 247 -9.38 2.93 3.39
CA ARG A 247 -9.66 1.53 2.99
C ARG A 247 -11.08 1.11 3.36
N GLU A 248 -11.54 1.46 4.57
CA GLU A 248 -12.92 1.23 4.99
C GLU A 248 -13.93 1.93 4.07
N CYS A 249 -13.64 3.16 3.62
CA CYS A 249 -14.50 3.87 2.69
C CYS A 249 -14.58 3.19 1.31
N ILE A 250 -13.48 2.64 0.82
CA ILE A 250 -13.39 2.02 -0.51
C ILE A 250 -13.97 0.62 -0.51
N ALA A 251 -13.58 -0.21 0.46
CA ALA A 251 -13.91 -1.63 0.47
C ALA A 251 -15.24 -1.97 1.19
N GLY A 252 -15.80 -1.00 1.90
CA GLY A 252 -17.00 -1.15 2.74
C GLY A 252 -16.65 -1.04 4.22
N MET A 253 -17.45 -0.28 4.96
CA MET A 253 -17.25 -0.04 6.39
C MET A 253 -17.65 -1.27 7.20
N TYR A 254 -16.74 -1.74 8.05
CA TYR A 254 -16.99 -2.89 8.91
C TYR A 254 -16.95 -2.48 10.38
N GLY A 255 -18.06 -2.61 11.06
CA GLY A 255 -18.17 -2.28 12.49
C GLY A 255 -17.81 -0.83 12.81
N SER A 256 -17.02 -0.63 13.88
CA SER A 256 -16.56 0.70 14.34
C SER A 256 -15.16 1.08 13.88
N THR A 257 -14.50 0.27 13.05
CA THR A 257 -13.10 0.44 12.64
C THR A 257 -12.85 1.78 11.98
N TYR A 258 -13.76 2.24 11.13
CA TYR A 258 -13.69 3.54 10.48
C TYR A 258 -13.62 4.68 11.49
N ILE A 259 -14.58 4.74 12.42
CA ILE A 259 -14.64 5.79 13.45
C ILE A 259 -13.42 5.73 14.37
N HIS A 260 -13.01 4.54 14.78
CA HIS A 260 -11.83 4.34 15.61
C HIS A 260 -10.57 4.93 14.97
N ASN A 261 -10.31 4.64 13.70
CA ASN A 261 -9.16 5.19 12.97
C ASN A 261 -9.24 6.72 12.84
N LEU A 262 -10.42 7.28 12.57
CA LEU A 262 -10.59 8.73 12.51
C LEU A 262 -10.34 9.41 13.87
N LEU A 263 -10.80 8.82 14.96
CA LEU A 263 -10.59 9.38 16.31
C LEU A 263 -9.10 9.36 16.68
N ILE A 264 -8.39 8.28 16.39
CA ILE A 264 -6.94 8.22 16.65
C ILE A 264 -6.21 9.23 15.75
N LEU A 265 -6.59 9.34 14.49
CA LEU A 265 -6.00 10.32 13.59
C LEU A 265 -6.18 11.76 14.12
N LEU A 266 -7.37 12.09 14.61
CA LEU A 266 -7.64 13.41 15.21
C LEU A 266 -6.85 13.66 16.51
N LEU A 267 -6.43 12.61 17.22
CA LEU A 267 -5.61 12.75 18.43
C LEU A 267 -4.21 13.36 18.14
N PHE A 268 -3.73 13.28 16.91
CA PHE A 268 -2.48 13.95 16.51
C PHE A 268 -2.60 15.48 16.49
N VAL A 269 -3.82 16.03 16.41
CA VAL A 269 -4.04 17.48 16.40
C VAL A 269 -3.63 18.15 17.72
N PRO A 270 -4.15 17.76 18.90
CA PRO A 270 -3.73 18.37 20.14
C PRO A 270 -2.24 18.17 20.40
N VAL A 271 -1.65 17.01 20.02
CA VAL A 271 -0.21 16.76 20.15
C VAL A 271 0.59 17.75 19.31
N SER A 272 0.20 17.97 18.07
CA SER A 272 0.89 18.93 17.19
C SER A 272 0.70 20.38 17.62
N LEU A 273 -0.47 20.77 18.16
CA LEU A 273 -0.71 22.10 18.71
C LEU A 273 0.12 22.38 19.97
N LEU A 274 0.47 21.35 20.76
CA LEU A 274 1.37 21.52 21.90
C LEU A 274 2.84 21.73 21.47
N ILE A 275 3.21 21.28 20.29
CA ILE A 275 4.56 21.48 19.72
C ILE A 275 4.68 22.87 19.08
N GLY A 276 3.61 23.38 18.47
CA GLY A 276 3.56 24.67 17.77
C GLY A 276 3.31 25.84 18.70
#